data_bcdf1aa0b46c432f1b251642e5ae8420
#
_entry.id   bcdf1aa0b46c432f1b251642e5ae8420
#
_cell.length_a   1.000
_cell.length_b   1.000
_cell.length_c   1.000
_cell.angle_alpha   90.00
_cell.angle_beta   90.00
_cell.angle_gamma   90.00
#
_symmetry.space_group_name_H-M   'P 1'
#
loop_
_entity.id
_entity.type
_entity.pdbx_description
1 polymer ?
#
loop_
_entity_poly.entity_id
_entity_poly.type
_entity_poly.pdbx_seq_one_letter_code
_entity_poly.pdbx_strand_id
1 'polypeptide(L)'
;TRFDNFYSGSLPCMPARRELHTGKYNFLYRGWGPLEPFDRSVFEVLRQNGVYSHLCTDHSHYWEDGGATYHNRYDTWEGFRGQEGDRYVAHDIRAEIPPRASALNKAGISVEQHYRNRTRQRTEDEMSGTRTVRAGLEFLAEHADRDNWFLQIECFDPHEPFYVPQNYRALYGLPEQETLNWP
;
A
#
# COMPACT_ATOMS: atom_id res chain seq x y z
N THR A 1 -13.72 -7.15 -14.78
CA THR A 1 -12.99 -8.22 -15.49
C THR A 1 -12.33 -9.12 -14.45
N ARG A 2 -12.39 -10.43 -14.66
CA ARG A 2 -11.74 -11.45 -13.84
C ARG A 2 -10.63 -12.12 -14.64
N PHE A 3 -9.46 -12.25 -14.03
CA PHE A 3 -8.31 -12.96 -14.60
C PHE A 3 -8.09 -14.25 -13.80
N ASP A 4 -8.35 -15.39 -14.41
CA ASP A 4 -8.21 -16.70 -13.73
C ASP A 4 -6.75 -17.18 -13.69
N ASN A 5 -5.90 -16.65 -14.56
CA ASN A 5 -4.47 -16.95 -14.65
C ASN A 5 -3.67 -15.65 -14.58
N PHE A 6 -3.43 -15.17 -13.37
CA PHE A 6 -2.60 -14.01 -13.11
C PHE A 6 -1.52 -14.36 -12.10
N TYR A 7 -0.26 -14.24 -12.51
CA TYR A 7 0.91 -14.66 -11.75
C TYR A 7 1.84 -13.48 -11.52
N SER A 8 2.37 -13.34 -10.31
CA SER A 8 3.47 -12.43 -10.03
C SER A 8 4.78 -13.11 -10.40
N GLY A 9 5.61 -12.43 -11.17
CA GLY A 9 6.93 -12.94 -11.55
C GLY A 9 7.99 -12.69 -10.49
N SER A 10 7.77 -11.70 -9.61
CA SER A 10 8.73 -11.31 -8.58
C SER A 10 8.03 -10.97 -7.28
N LEU A 11 8.64 -11.33 -6.16
CA LEU A 11 8.17 -11.09 -4.79
C LEU A 11 9.34 -10.65 -3.90
N PRO A 12 9.12 -9.98 -2.78
CA PRO A 12 7.85 -9.41 -2.32
C PRO A 12 7.52 -8.05 -2.96
N CYS A 13 7.03 -7.07 -2.21
CA CYS A 13 6.41 -5.85 -2.71
C CYS A 13 7.25 -5.05 -3.72
N MET A 14 8.45 -4.61 -3.38
CA MET A 14 9.25 -3.74 -4.27
C MET A 14 9.76 -4.47 -5.52
N PRO A 15 10.21 -5.72 -5.48
CA PRO A 15 10.50 -6.50 -6.67
C PRO A 15 9.29 -6.63 -7.61
N ALA A 16 8.09 -6.85 -7.07
CA ALA A 16 6.86 -6.90 -7.87
C ALA A 16 6.54 -5.54 -8.54
N ARG A 17 6.72 -4.43 -7.82
CA ARG A 17 6.56 -3.07 -8.38
C ARG A 17 7.60 -2.78 -9.46
N ARG A 18 8.83 -3.21 -9.26
CA ARG A 18 9.86 -3.05 -10.29
C ARG A 18 9.47 -3.77 -11.58
N GLU A 19 8.94 -4.99 -11.46
CA GLU A 19 8.43 -5.74 -12.60
C GLU A 19 7.27 -5.01 -13.29
N LEU A 20 6.32 -4.49 -12.51
CA LEU A 20 5.22 -3.68 -13.03
C LEU A 20 5.72 -2.45 -13.79
N HIS A 21 6.71 -1.74 -13.26
CA HIS A 21 7.28 -0.55 -13.89
C HIS A 21 8.08 -0.85 -15.15
N THR A 22 8.85 -1.94 -15.15
CA THR A 22 9.86 -2.22 -16.20
C THR A 22 9.43 -3.26 -17.22
N GLY A 23 8.42 -4.07 -16.91
CA GLY A 23 8.02 -5.22 -17.72
C GLY A 23 9.05 -6.35 -17.74
N LYS A 24 9.98 -6.38 -16.78
CA LYS A 24 11.10 -7.35 -16.75
C LYS A 24 11.04 -8.19 -15.49
N TYR A 25 11.12 -9.51 -15.66
CA TYR A 25 11.34 -10.41 -14.54
C TYR A 25 12.68 -10.11 -13.86
N ASN A 26 12.65 -9.90 -12.55
CA ASN A 26 13.84 -9.51 -11.81
C ASN A 26 14.21 -10.45 -10.64
N PHE A 27 13.42 -11.48 -10.39
CA PHE A 27 13.60 -12.40 -9.27
C PHE A 27 14.95 -13.14 -9.23
N LEU A 28 15.65 -13.23 -10.37
CA LEU A 28 16.96 -13.89 -10.45
C LEU A 28 18.14 -12.97 -10.14
N TYR A 29 17.96 -11.65 -10.22
CA TYR A 29 19.09 -10.72 -10.13
C TYR A 29 18.82 -9.46 -9.30
N ARG A 30 17.57 -9.25 -8.87
CA ARG A 30 17.20 -8.09 -8.06
C ARG A 30 16.26 -8.49 -6.94
N GLY A 31 16.64 -8.08 -5.74
CA GLY A 31 15.80 -8.14 -4.57
C GLY A 31 15.10 -6.82 -4.30
N TRP A 32 14.86 -6.55 -3.02
CA TRP A 32 14.32 -5.30 -2.54
C TRP A 32 15.26 -4.13 -2.86
N GLY A 33 14.75 -3.08 -3.46
CA GLY A 33 15.56 -1.92 -3.80
C GLY A 33 14.82 -0.92 -4.68
N PRO A 34 15.43 0.24 -4.93
CA PRO A 34 14.87 1.30 -5.74
C PRO A 34 14.85 0.93 -7.23
N LEU A 35 14.11 1.71 -8.02
CA LEU A 35 14.35 1.80 -9.44
C LEU A 35 15.72 2.44 -9.67
N GLU A 36 16.53 1.80 -10.49
CA GLU A 36 17.86 2.27 -10.82
C GLU A 36 17.85 3.23 -12.03
N PRO A 37 18.90 4.01 -12.23
CA PRO A 37 18.96 4.96 -13.34
C PRO A 37 18.79 4.33 -14.74
N PHE A 38 19.08 3.03 -14.87
CA PHE A 38 18.91 2.29 -16.13
C PHE A 38 17.54 1.62 -16.27
N ASP A 39 16.68 1.68 -15.25
CA ASP A 39 15.34 1.15 -15.34
C ASP A 39 14.44 2.18 -16.03
N ARG A 40 13.82 1.76 -17.10
CA ARG A 40 12.82 2.56 -17.79
C ARG A 40 11.43 2.19 -17.29
N SER A 41 10.78 3.13 -16.61
CA SER A 41 9.44 2.94 -16.14
C SER A 41 8.41 3.08 -17.26
N VAL A 42 7.39 2.23 -17.27
CA VAL A 42 6.26 2.34 -18.18
C VAL A 42 5.54 3.70 -18.03
N PHE A 43 5.49 4.28 -16.85
CA PHE A 43 4.84 5.58 -16.60
C PHE A 43 5.61 6.73 -17.26
N GLU A 44 6.94 6.66 -17.32
CA GLU A 44 7.75 7.59 -18.11
C GLU A 44 7.48 7.46 -19.61
N VAL A 45 7.27 6.23 -20.07
CA VAL A 45 6.89 5.97 -21.48
C VAL A 45 5.49 6.49 -21.78
N LEU A 46 4.52 6.29 -20.89
CA LEU A 46 3.16 6.83 -21.01
C LEU A 46 3.20 8.36 -21.13
N ARG A 47 3.91 9.04 -20.23
CA ARG A 47 4.09 10.49 -20.27
C ARG A 47 4.67 10.98 -21.60
N GLN A 48 5.71 10.30 -22.12
CA GLN A 48 6.33 10.65 -23.41
C GLN A 48 5.37 10.49 -24.60
N ASN A 49 4.31 9.70 -24.45
CA ASN A 49 3.27 9.48 -25.45
C ASN A 49 1.97 10.23 -25.14
N GLY A 50 2.00 11.23 -24.28
CA GLY A 50 0.86 12.08 -23.97
C GLY A 50 -0.22 11.40 -23.11
N VAL A 51 0.11 10.32 -22.42
CA VAL A 51 -0.79 9.66 -21.46
C VAL A 51 -0.41 10.10 -20.05
N TYR A 52 -1.32 10.79 -19.39
CA TYR A 52 -1.20 11.24 -18.01
C TYR A 52 -1.37 10.07 -17.04
N SER A 53 -0.53 9.96 -16.04
CA SER A 53 -0.57 8.89 -15.06
C SER A 53 -0.76 9.39 -13.63
N HIS A 54 -1.72 8.80 -12.92
CA HIS A 54 -2.02 9.09 -11.52
C HIS A 54 -2.01 7.83 -10.67
N LEU A 55 -1.44 7.93 -9.46
CA LEU A 55 -1.40 6.87 -8.47
C LEU A 55 -2.12 7.29 -7.20
N CYS A 56 -3.09 6.48 -6.75
CA CYS A 56 -3.63 6.55 -5.39
C CYS A 56 -3.13 5.33 -4.62
N THR A 57 -2.47 5.52 -3.47
CA THR A 57 -1.87 4.40 -2.75
C THR A 57 -1.80 4.61 -1.24
N ASP A 58 -1.91 3.55 -0.47
CA ASP A 58 -1.55 3.52 0.94
C ASP A 58 -0.35 2.60 1.23
N HIS A 59 0.40 2.25 0.20
CA HIS A 59 1.54 1.35 0.30
C HIS A 59 2.71 2.02 1.01
N SER A 60 2.92 1.66 2.29
CA SER A 60 3.87 2.31 3.20
C SER A 60 5.32 2.27 2.72
N HIS A 61 5.71 1.22 1.99
CA HIS A 61 7.07 1.07 1.49
C HIS A 61 7.50 2.11 0.44
N TYR A 62 6.57 2.87 -0.12
CA TYR A 62 6.92 4.01 -0.97
C TYR A 62 7.56 5.18 -0.21
N TRP A 63 7.41 5.19 1.11
CA TRP A 63 8.00 6.21 1.99
C TRP A 63 9.33 5.76 2.62
N GLU A 64 9.79 4.55 2.31
CA GLU A 64 10.98 3.93 2.89
C GLU A 64 12.13 3.87 1.90
N ASP A 65 13.33 3.65 2.43
CA ASP A 65 14.51 3.39 1.62
C ASP A 65 14.27 2.15 0.73
N GLY A 66 14.60 2.30 -0.54
CA GLY A 66 14.35 1.26 -1.55
C GLY A 66 12.99 1.33 -2.22
N GLY A 67 12.01 2.07 -1.69
CA GLY A 67 10.68 2.26 -2.27
C GLY A 67 10.42 3.65 -2.84
N ALA A 68 11.16 4.65 -2.39
CA ALA A 68 10.90 6.07 -2.68
C ALA A 68 11.10 6.50 -4.15
N THR A 69 11.49 5.60 -5.03
CA THR A 69 11.73 5.90 -6.45
C THR A 69 10.59 5.48 -7.37
N TYR A 70 9.58 4.79 -6.86
CA TYR A 70 8.49 4.23 -7.68
C TYR A 70 7.35 5.22 -7.91
N HIS A 71 6.77 5.74 -6.84
CA HIS A 71 5.61 6.65 -6.92
C HIS A 71 5.90 7.93 -7.70
N ASN A 72 7.13 8.43 -7.67
CA ASN A 72 7.55 9.63 -8.39
C ASN A 72 7.75 9.43 -9.91
N ARG A 73 7.52 8.22 -10.43
CA ARG A 73 7.49 7.97 -11.88
C ARG A 73 6.13 8.31 -12.50
N TYR A 74 5.08 8.33 -11.71
CA TYR A 74 3.77 8.85 -12.14
C TYR A 74 3.83 10.37 -12.32
N ASP A 75 2.89 10.94 -13.08
CA ASP A 75 2.80 12.40 -13.22
C ASP A 75 2.35 13.05 -11.93
N THR A 76 1.37 12.45 -11.26
CA THR A 76 0.90 12.84 -9.93
C THR A 76 0.56 11.62 -9.08
N TRP A 77 0.49 11.82 -7.77
CA TRP A 77 0.13 10.76 -6.85
C TRP A 77 -0.44 11.29 -5.54
N GLU A 78 -1.30 10.49 -4.93
CA GLU A 78 -1.81 10.67 -3.57
C GLU A 78 -1.45 9.49 -2.71
N GLY A 79 -0.87 9.75 -1.52
CA GLY A 79 -0.45 8.73 -0.58
C GLY A 79 -1.17 8.86 0.76
N PHE A 80 -1.72 7.74 1.24
CA PHE A 80 -2.45 7.66 2.51
C PHE A 80 -1.66 6.85 3.52
N ARG A 81 -1.27 7.52 4.59
CA ARG A 81 -0.38 7.00 5.62
C ARG A 81 -1.12 6.11 6.63
N GLY A 82 -0.39 5.21 7.28
CA GLY A 82 -0.83 4.50 8.47
C GLY A 82 -1.06 3.00 8.32
N GLN A 83 -0.70 2.42 7.20
CA GLN A 83 -0.69 0.96 7.04
C GLN A 83 0.47 0.34 7.80
N GLU A 84 0.25 -0.87 8.29
CA GLU A 84 1.27 -1.67 8.96
C GLU A 84 2.05 -0.89 10.03
N GLY A 85 3.37 -1.01 10.03
CA GLY A 85 4.30 -0.26 10.87
C GLY A 85 4.74 1.08 10.29
N ASP A 86 3.99 1.66 9.34
CA ASP A 86 4.29 2.96 8.78
C ASP A 86 4.57 4.00 9.87
N ARG A 87 5.69 4.69 9.80
CA ARG A 87 6.13 5.71 10.76
C ARG A 87 5.29 6.99 10.63
N TYR A 88 3.97 6.85 10.78
CA TYR A 88 3.00 7.92 10.54
C TYR A 88 2.68 8.71 11.80
N VAL A 89 2.30 8.02 12.87
CA VAL A 89 1.96 8.66 14.14
C VAL A 89 3.18 8.71 15.05
N ALA A 90 3.41 9.85 15.70
CA ALA A 90 4.54 10.06 16.57
C ALA A 90 4.59 9.03 17.71
N HIS A 91 5.79 8.57 18.05
CA HIS A 91 6.01 7.48 19.01
C HIS A 91 5.63 7.81 20.46
N ASP A 92 5.50 9.09 20.82
CA ASP A 92 5.04 9.56 22.12
C ASP A 92 3.51 9.52 22.28
N ILE A 93 2.77 9.28 21.20
CA ILE A 93 1.32 9.07 21.26
C ILE A 93 1.07 7.68 21.87
N ARG A 94 0.32 7.66 22.97
CA ARG A 94 -0.07 6.41 23.62
C ARG A 94 -1.13 5.68 22.79
N ALA A 95 -0.93 4.39 22.64
CA ALA A 95 -1.89 3.46 22.05
C ALA A 95 -2.12 2.29 23.02
N GLU A 96 -3.33 1.79 23.04
CA GLU A 96 -3.63 0.55 23.76
C GLU A 96 -3.18 -0.63 22.89
N ILE A 97 -2.16 -1.33 23.38
CA ILE A 97 -1.60 -2.50 22.70
C ILE A 97 -2.05 -3.73 23.45
N PRO A 98 -2.82 -4.64 22.81
CA PRO A 98 -3.21 -5.89 23.45
C PRO A 98 -1.97 -6.67 23.92
N PRO A 99 -1.97 -7.22 25.15
CA PRO A 99 -0.78 -7.90 25.72
C PRO A 99 -0.24 -9.04 24.81
N ARG A 100 -1.13 -9.73 24.10
CA ARG A 100 -0.73 -10.81 23.19
C ARG A 100 -0.09 -10.30 21.90
N ALA A 101 -0.42 -9.09 21.45
CA ALA A 101 0.18 -8.51 20.26
C ALA A 101 1.67 -8.24 20.43
N SER A 102 2.06 -7.72 21.60
CA SER A 102 3.48 -7.45 21.92
C SER A 102 4.31 -8.72 22.11
N ALA A 103 3.70 -9.83 22.54
CA ALA A 103 4.38 -11.10 22.80
C ALA A 103 4.70 -11.90 21.53
N LEU A 104 3.95 -11.68 20.44
CA LEU A 104 4.08 -12.44 19.19
C LEU A 104 5.11 -11.84 18.24
N ASN A 105 5.56 -10.61 18.46
CA ASN A 105 6.37 -9.91 17.49
C ASN A 105 7.82 -9.70 17.98
N LYS A 106 8.75 -10.37 17.31
CA LYS A 106 10.19 -10.16 17.50
C LYS A 106 10.65 -8.79 16.98
N ALA A 107 9.89 -8.16 16.11
CA ALA A 107 10.18 -6.83 15.55
C ALA A 107 9.62 -5.68 16.39
N GLY A 108 8.90 -5.95 17.48
CA GLY A 108 8.36 -5.03 18.52
C GLY A 108 7.87 -3.64 18.08
N ILE A 109 8.72 -2.93 17.37
CA ILE A 109 8.47 -1.55 16.90
C ILE A 109 7.30 -1.47 15.92
N SER A 110 7.19 -2.42 15.01
CA SER A 110 6.14 -2.41 13.96
C SER A 110 4.74 -2.59 14.53
N VAL A 111 4.57 -3.49 15.51
CA VAL A 111 3.27 -3.71 16.17
C VAL A 111 2.85 -2.49 16.96
N GLU A 112 3.74 -1.92 17.76
CA GLU A 112 3.44 -0.68 18.50
C GLU A 112 3.07 0.45 17.55
N GLN A 113 3.80 0.59 16.45
CA GLN A 113 3.52 1.63 15.46
C GLN A 113 2.17 1.42 14.78
N HIS A 114 1.82 0.17 14.46
CA HIS A 114 0.50 -0.14 13.92
C HIS A 114 -0.62 0.34 14.86
N TYR A 115 -0.57 0.02 16.16
CA TYR A 115 -1.58 0.46 17.12
C TYR A 115 -1.59 1.99 17.31
N ARG A 116 -0.43 2.65 17.26
CA ARG A 116 -0.36 4.11 17.23
C ARG A 116 -1.05 4.68 15.99
N ASN A 117 -0.83 4.09 14.83
CA ASN A 117 -1.47 4.50 13.59
C ASN A 117 -3.01 4.38 13.68
N ARG A 118 -3.52 3.32 14.33
CA ARG A 118 -4.96 3.14 14.58
C ARG A 118 -5.58 4.27 15.41
N THR A 119 -4.84 5.00 16.21
CA THR A 119 -5.38 6.17 16.92
C THR A 119 -5.88 7.28 15.97
N ARG A 120 -5.43 7.27 14.72
CA ARG A 120 -5.83 8.17 13.63
C ARG A 120 -6.75 7.53 12.60
N GLN A 121 -7.13 6.27 12.80
CA GLN A 121 -7.96 5.48 11.89
C GLN A 121 -9.02 4.72 12.69
N ARG A 122 -9.91 5.47 13.33
CA ARG A 122 -10.92 4.96 14.27
C ARG A 122 -12.20 4.50 13.58
N THR A 123 -12.46 5.07 12.42
CA THR A 123 -13.60 4.75 11.58
C THR A 123 -13.14 4.19 10.24
N GLU A 124 -14.03 3.51 9.53
CA GLU A 124 -13.73 3.01 8.19
C GLU A 124 -13.32 4.13 7.23
N ASP A 125 -13.96 5.29 7.33
CA ASP A 125 -13.66 6.46 6.50
C ASP A 125 -12.26 7.02 6.72
N GLU A 126 -11.68 6.80 7.89
CA GLU A 126 -10.34 7.25 8.25
C GLU A 126 -9.26 6.24 7.83
N MET A 127 -9.64 5.02 7.46
CA MET A 127 -8.69 4.00 7.04
C MET A 127 -8.00 4.38 5.74
N SER A 128 -6.71 4.09 5.67
CA SER A 128 -5.88 4.42 4.50
C SER A 128 -6.40 3.76 3.23
N GLY A 129 -6.76 2.47 3.27
CA GLY A 129 -7.34 1.76 2.12
C GLY A 129 -8.65 2.39 1.62
N THR A 130 -9.58 2.75 2.54
CA THR A 130 -10.82 3.44 2.19
C THR A 130 -10.54 4.79 1.52
N ARG A 131 -9.60 5.56 2.06
CA ARG A 131 -9.19 6.86 1.50
C ARG A 131 -8.53 6.69 0.13
N THR A 132 -7.73 5.66 -0.06
CA THR A 132 -7.10 5.33 -1.34
C THR A 132 -8.13 5.06 -2.43
N VAL A 133 -9.13 4.22 -2.13
CA VAL A 133 -10.23 3.94 -3.08
C VAL A 133 -11.06 5.19 -3.36
N ARG A 134 -11.35 5.99 -2.34
CA ARG A 134 -12.11 7.25 -2.50
C ARG A 134 -11.39 8.23 -3.41
N ALA A 135 -10.09 8.45 -3.22
CA ALA A 135 -9.30 9.31 -4.11
C ALA A 135 -9.32 8.81 -5.56
N GLY A 136 -9.24 7.51 -5.77
CA GLY A 136 -9.39 6.92 -7.10
C GLY A 136 -10.76 7.15 -7.73
N LEU A 137 -11.84 7.07 -6.94
CA LEU A 137 -13.20 7.38 -7.41
C LEU A 137 -13.39 8.87 -7.73
N GLU A 138 -12.79 9.75 -6.93
CA GLU A 138 -12.77 11.21 -7.18
C GLU A 138 -12.03 11.51 -8.49
N PHE A 139 -10.85 10.91 -8.69
CA PHE A 139 -10.13 11.02 -9.97
C PHE A 139 -11.00 10.58 -11.16
N LEU A 140 -11.67 9.44 -11.06
CA LEU A 140 -12.54 8.94 -12.14
C LEU A 140 -13.69 9.91 -12.44
N ALA A 141 -14.29 10.51 -11.42
CA ALA A 141 -15.36 11.50 -11.59
C ALA A 141 -14.85 12.79 -12.26
N GLU A 142 -13.68 13.27 -11.86
CA GLU A 142 -13.06 14.48 -12.41
C GLU A 142 -12.55 14.32 -13.84
N HIS A 143 -12.28 13.08 -14.26
CA HIS A 143 -11.72 12.75 -15.58
C HIS A 143 -12.71 12.00 -16.47
N ALA A 144 -14.00 11.99 -16.12
CA ALA A 144 -15.02 11.26 -16.87
C ALA A 144 -15.12 11.68 -18.36
N ASP A 145 -14.86 12.95 -18.64
CA ASP A 145 -14.92 13.54 -20.00
C ASP A 145 -13.53 13.69 -20.65
N ARG A 146 -12.52 13.04 -20.09
CA ARG A 146 -11.13 13.13 -20.57
C ARG A 146 -10.60 11.78 -21.02
N ASP A 147 -9.74 11.82 -22.04
CA ASP A 147 -9.02 10.66 -22.54
C ASP A 147 -7.53 10.75 -22.21
N ASN A 148 -6.80 9.70 -22.56
CA ASN A 148 -5.34 9.60 -22.43
C ASN A 148 -4.82 9.74 -21.00
N TRP A 149 -5.48 9.05 -20.08
CA TRP A 149 -4.99 8.92 -18.70
C TRP A 149 -4.89 7.45 -18.28
N PHE A 150 -4.06 7.23 -17.29
CA PHE A 150 -3.89 5.96 -16.59
C PHE A 150 -4.03 6.22 -15.08
N LEU A 151 -4.93 5.49 -14.44
CA LEU A 151 -5.10 5.50 -12.99
C LEU A 151 -4.68 4.16 -12.40
N GLN A 152 -3.83 4.21 -11.37
CA GLN A 152 -3.57 3.07 -10.50
C GLN A 152 -4.13 3.35 -9.11
N ILE A 153 -5.02 2.47 -8.64
CA ILE A 153 -5.47 2.43 -7.25
C ILE A 153 -4.79 1.21 -6.63
N GLU A 154 -3.92 1.45 -5.67
CA GLU A 154 -3.12 0.42 -5.04
C GLU A 154 -3.38 0.42 -3.53
N CYS A 155 -4.07 -0.63 -3.06
CA CYS A 155 -4.32 -0.85 -1.65
C CYS A 155 -3.30 -1.85 -1.09
N PHE A 156 -2.80 -1.56 0.12
CA PHE A 156 -1.88 -2.44 0.83
C PHE A 156 -2.60 -3.70 1.34
N ASP A 157 -3.81 -3.54 1.85
CA ASP A 157 -4.63 -4.66 2.27
C ASP A 157 -5.02 -5.57 1.09
N PRO A 158 -5.12 -6.89 1.31
CA PRO A 158 -5.03 -7.64 2.56
C PRO A 158 -3.60 -8.11 2.89
N HIS A 159 -2.81 -7.26 3.51
CA HIS A 159 -1.46 -7.56 3.98
C HIS A 159 -1.45 -7.79 5.51
N GLU A 160 -0.38 -8.38 6.04
CA GLU A 160 -0.17 -8.41 7.48
C GLU A 160 -0.24 -6.96 8.05
N PRO A 161 -0.75 -6.77 9.23
CA PRO A 161 -1.17 -7.72 10.25
C PRO A 161 -2.60 -8.23 10.12
N PHE A 162 -3.20 -8.18 8.94
CA PHE A 162 -4.57 -8.62 8.65
C PHE A 162 -5.62 -7.98 9.57
N TYR A 163 -5.44 -6.70 9.81
CA TYR A 163 -6.40 -5.95 10.62
C TYR A 163 -7.72 -5.78 9.88
N VAL A 164 -8.80 -6.16 10.54
CA VAL A 164 -10.16 -6.05 10.00
C VAL A 164 -11.07 -5.39 11.02
N PRO A 165 -11.83 -4.35 10.66
CA PRO A 165 -12.84 -3.76 11.54
C PRO A 165 -13.84 -4.78 12.06
N GLN A 166 -14.27 -4.61 13.32
CA GLN A 166 -15.12 -5.59 14.00
C GLN A 166 -16.47 -5.84 13.31
N ASN A 167 -17.05 -4.83 12.68
CA ASN A 167 -18.29 -4.98 11.92
C ASN A 167 -18.17 -6.02 10.80
N TYR A 168 -17.04 -6.09 10.09
CA TYR A 168 -16.79 -7.10 9.06
C TYR A 168 -16.51 -8.47 9.66
N ARG A 169 -15.79 -8.54 10.77
CA ARG A 169 -15.55 -9.80 11.48
C ARG A 169 -16.86 -10.42 11.98
N ALA A 170 -17.77 -9.58 12.47
CA ALA A 170 -19.08 -10.00 12.93
C ALA A 170 -19.92 -10.69 11.84
N LEU A 171 -19.78 -10.31 10.57
CA LEU A 171 -20.45 -10.95 9.43
C LEU A 171 -20.09 -12.44 9.29
N TYR A 172 -18.92 -12.83 9.78
CA TYR A 172 -18.43 -14.21 9.73
C TYR A 172 -18.51 -14.91 11.11
N GLY A 173 -19.19 -14.31 12.08
CA GLY A 173 -19.29 -14.82 13.44
C GLY A 173 -17.94 -14.91 14.18
N LEU A 174 -16.96 -14.12 13.77
CA LEU A 174 -15.63 -14.10 14.37
C LEU A 174 -15.62 -13.18 15.60
N PRO A 175 -14.91 -13.58 16.68
CA PRO A 175 -14.75 -12.73 17.86
C PRO A 175 -13.95 -11.47 17.54
N GLU A 176 -13.93 -10.53 18.49
CA GLU A 176 -13.04 -9.38 18.42
C GLU A 176 -11.58 -9.82 18.22
N GLN A 177 -10.84 -9.06 17.44
CA GLN A 177 -9.45 -9.37 17.13
C GLN A 177 -8.54 -8.97 18.29
N GLU A 178 -8.27 -9.91 19.18
CA GLU A 178 -7.39 -9.70 20.33
C GLU A 178 -5.90 -9.73 19.97
N THR A 179 -5.57 -10.34 18.83
CA THR A 179 -4.18 -10.49 18.35
C THR A 179 -4.11 -10.22 16.87
N LEU A 180 -2.99 -9.65 16.45
CA LEU A 180 -2.66 -9.53 15.03
C LEU A 180 -1.81 -10.72 14.60
N ASN A 181 -2.09 -11.26 13.42
CA ASN A 181 -1.23 -12.23 12.77
C ASN A 181 -0.09 -11.49 12.09
N TRP A 182 1.03 -11.41 12.78
CA TRP A 182 2.25 -10.84 12.23
C TRP A 182 3.32 -11.92 12.22
N PRO A 183 3.95 -12.20 11.08
CA PRO A 183 4.97 -13.24 10.95
C PRO A 183 6.28 -12.89 11.69
#